data_bc3fac0f176800f6a04f663a7b618edc
#
_entry.id   bc3fac0f176800f6a04f663a7b618edc
#
_cell.length_a   1.000
_cell.length_b   1.000
_cell.length_c   1.000
_cell.angle_alpha   90.00
_cell.angle_beta   90.00
_cell.angle_gamma   90.00
#
_symmetry.space_group_name_H-M   'P 1'
#
loop_
_entity.id
_entity.type
_entity.pdbx_description
1 polymer ?
#
loop_
_entity_poly.entity_id
_entity_poly.type
_entity_poly.pdbx_seq_one_letter_code
_entity_poly.pdbx_strand_id
1 'polypeptide(L)' 'MSEVISKTIKIISPIMPPKVEFIEKEIIKNNIEPLRWAIVEVNENELTISVSGRVL' A
#
# COMPACT_ATOMS: atom_id res chain seq x y z
N MET A 1 0.89 -1.09 -23.02
CA MET A 1 1.41 0.02 -22.22
C MET A 1 0.81 -0.03 -20.83
N SER A 2 1.64 0.04 -19.80
CA SER A 2 1.14 -0.01 -18.43
C SER A 2 0.52 1.32 -18.04
N GLU A 3 -0.60 1.25 -17.36
CA GLU A 3 -1.26 2.44 -16.85
C GLU A 3 -0.81 2.71 -15.42
N VAL A 4 -0.49 3.97 -15.13
CA VAL A 4 -0.16 4.38 -13.77
C VAL A 4 -1.41 4.93 -13.11
N ILE A 5 -1.72 4.41 -11.93
CA ILE A 5 -2.89 4.84 -11.17
C ILE A 5 -2.46 5.30 -9.79
N SER A 6 -3.32 6.13 -9.19
CA SER A 6 -3.16 6.53 -7.79
C SER A 6 -4.39 6.03 -7.04
N LYS A 7 -4.16 5.40 -5.89
CA LYS A 7 -5.23 4.77 -5.14
C LYS A 7 -4.91 4.84 -3.66
N THR A 8 -5.96 4.86 -2.84
CA THR A 8 -5.82 4.77 -1.40
C THR A 8 -6.35 3.40 -0.97
N ILE A 9 -5.55 2.67 -0.22
CA ILE A 9 -5.93 1.35 0.27
C ILE A 9 -5.79 1.31 1.80
N LYS A 10 -6.54 0.42 2.43
CA LYS A 10 -6.45 0.18 3.87
C LYS A 10 -5.95 -1.22 4.11
N ILE A 11 -4.97 -1.34 4.99
CA ILE A 11 -4.42 -2.64 5.35
C ILE A 11 -4.31 -2.73 6.87
N ILE A 12 -4.32 -3.95 7.38
CA ILE A 12 -4.14 -4.20 8.81
C ILE A 12 -2.78 -4.84 9.00
N SER A 13 -1.95 -4.20 9.83
CA SER A 13 -0.63 -4.72 10.14
C SER A 13 -0.65 -5.40 11.51
N PRO A 14 -0.22 -6.66 11.61
CA PRO A 14 -0.15 -7.34 12.90
C PRO A 14 1.00 -6.82 13.76
N ILE A 15 1.92 -6.08 13.18
CA ILE A 15 3.11 -5.55 13.85
C ILE A 15 3.17 -4.04 13.62
N MET A 16 3.45 -3.29 14.69
CA MET A 16 3.64 -1.84 14.61
C MET A 16 4.99 -1.48 15.19
N PRO A 17 5.82 -0.70 14.51
CA PRO A 17 5.59 -0.17 13.17
C PRO A 17 5.63 -1.28 12.12
N PRO A 18 4.89 -1.11 11.01
CA PRO A 18 4.81 -2.12 9.96
C PRO A 18 6.13 -2.20 9.20
N LYS A 19 6.44 -3.40 8.71
CA LYS A 19 7.61 -3.59 7.86
C LYS A 19 7.29 -3.18 6.44
N VAL A 20 8.26 -2.56 5.77
CA VAL A 20 8.12 -2.14 4.38
C VAL A 20 7.73 -3.32 3.49
N GLU A 21 8.37 -4.46 3.69
CA GLU A 21 8.08 -5.67 2.91
C GLU A 21 6.62 -6.10 3.03
N PHE A 22 6.06 -6.00 4.23
CA PHE A 22 4.66 -6.35 4.45
C PHE A 22 3.74 -5.41 3.68
N ILE A 23 4.02 -4.11 3.73
CA ILE A 23 3.20 -3.11 3.05
C ILE A 23 3.24 -3.34 1.54
N GLU A 24 4.43 -3.57 0.99
CA GLU A 24 4.58 -3.78 -0.44
C GLU A 24 3.86 -5.04 -0.91
N LYS A 25 3.90 -6.12 -0.13
CA LYS A 25 3.16 -7.33 -0.46
C LYS A 25 1.66 -7.08 -0.50
N GLU A 26 1.16 -6.28 0.45
CA GLU A 26 -0.27 -5.97 0.49
C GLU A 26 -0.69 -5.09 -0.69
N ILE A 27 0.18 -4.20 -1.13
CA ILE A 27 -0.09 -3.39 -2.33
C ILE A 27 -0.18 -4.30 -3.55
N ILE A 28 0.74 -5.25 -3.68
CA ILE A 28 0.75 -6.20 -4.80
C ILE A 28 -0.51 -7.06 -4.80
N LYS A 29 -1.01 -7.45 -3.62
CA LYS A 29 -2.27 -8.18 -3.53
C LYS A 29 -3.46 -7.40 -4.09
N ASN A 30 -3.35 -6.09 -4.16
CA ASN A 30 -4.36 -5.23 -4.76
C ASN A 30 -4.13 -5.03 -6.26
N ASN A 31 -3.27 -5.86 -6.85
CA ASN A 31 -2.96 -5.84 -8.29
C ASN A 31 -2.29 -4.55 -8.73
N ILE A 32 -1.45 -4.00 -7.88
CA ILE A 32 -0.69 -2.78 -8.17
C ILE A 32 0.78 -3.07 -7.95
N GLU A 33 1.61 -2.71 -8.94
CA GLU A 33 3.04 -2.69 -8.77
C GLU A 33 3.40 -1.31 -8.19
N PRO A 34 3.84 -1.24 -6.93
CA PRO A 34 4.05 0.06 -6.29
C PRO A 34 5.27 0.80 -6.86
N LEU A 35 5.06 2.03 -7.28
CA LEU A 35 6.12 2.94 -7.70
C LEU A 35 6.42 3.92 -6.58
N ARG A 36 5.39 4.35 -5.87
CA ARG A 36 5.49 5.26 -4.74
C ARG A 36 4.33 5.01 -3.81
N TRP A 37 4.59 5.01 -2.51
CA TRP A 37 3.52 4.89 -1.53
C TRP A 37 3.90 5.61 -0.25
N ALA A 38 2.89 5.96 0.54
CA ALA A 38 3.09 6.61 1.82
C ALA A 38 1.95 6.25 2.76
N ILE A 39 2.26 6.16 4.04
CA ILE A 39 1.24 5.96 5.06
C ILE A 39 0.67 7.35 5.37
N VAL A 40 -0.63 7.53 5.15
CA VAL A 40 -1.29 8.82 5.35
C VAL A 40 -2.12 8.87 6.62
N GLU A 41 -2.45 7.71 7.19
CA GLU A 41 -3.20 7.63 8.44
C GLU A 41 -2.91 6.32 9.14
N VAL A 42 -2.84 6.35 10.45
CA VAL A 42 -2.70 5.16 11.29
C VAL A 42 -3.81 5.20 12.33
N ASN A 43 -4.58 4.14 12.42
CA ASN A 43 -5.65 4.01 13.39
C ASN A 43 -5.54 2.62 14.02
N GLU A 44 -4.96 2.57 15.22
CA GLU A 44 -4.60 1.32 15.88
C GLU A 44 -3.62 0.55 14.98
N ASN A 45 -3.99 -0.61 14.48
CA ASN A 45 -3.15 -1.37 13.55
C ASN A 45 -3.67 -1.32 12.11
N GLU A 46 -4.62 -0.43 11.83
CA GLU A 46 -5.11 -0.21 10.47
C GLU A 46 -4.33 0.94 9.85
N LEU A 47 -3.78 0.70 8.67
CA LEU A 47 -2.99 1.69 7.94
C LEU A 47 -3.74 2.11 6.69
N THR A 48 -3.79 3.42 6.45
CA THR A 48 -4.31 3.96 5.20
C THR A 48 -3.10 4.35 4.37
N ILE A 49 -2.97 3.74 3.21
CA ILE A 49 -1.80 3.90 2.34
C ILE A 49 -2.23 4.59 1.05
N SER A 50 -1.54 5.67 0.73
CA SER A 50 -1.67 6.31 -0.58
C SER A 50 -0.61 5.68 -1.48
N VAL A 51 -1.01 5.09 -2.59
CA VAL A 51 -0.10 4.40 -3.48
C VAL A 51 -0.29 4.85 -4.91
N SER A 52 0.83 5.03 -5.60
CA SER A 52 0.85 5.25 -7.05
C SER A 52 1.65 4.11 -7.65
N GLY A 53 1.10 3.50 -8.68
CA GLY A 53 1.78 2.36 -9.29
C GLY A 53 1.13 1.93 -10.57
N ARG A 54 1.61 0.81 -11.08
CA ARG A 54 1.11 0.24 -12.32
C ARG A 54 0.10 -0.86 -12.02
N VAL A 55 -0.93 -0.92 -12.84
CA VAL A 55 -1.91 -2.01 -12.75
C VAL A 55 -1.24 -3.29 -13.24
N LEU A 56 -1.30 -4.32 -12.43
CA LEU A 56 -0.77 -5.63 -12.78
C LEU A 56 -1.77 -6.46 -13.56
#